data_d333c4399ad18fb5619973ab08ce7bd7
#
_entry.id   d333c4399ad18fb5619973ab08ce7bd7
#
_cell.length_a   1.000
_cell.length_b   1.000
_cell.length_c   1.000
_cell.angle_alpha   90.00
_cell.angle_beta   90.00
_cell.angle_gamma   90.00
#
_symmetry.space_group_name_H-M   'P 1'
#
loop_
_entity.id
_entity.type
_entity.pdbx_description
1 polymer ?
#
loop_
_entity_poly.entity_id
_entity_poly.type
_entity_poly.pdbx_seq_one_letter_code
_entity_poly.pdbx_strand_id
1 'polypeptide(L)'
;MMIYTDTSVWVALLTPETGTARVEQWFEDLSETLVSADWTLTEFHSAIALKTRIGQLLSRQAKEVLVLFEQLSAGGLTLTPVSRVAYRAAAALVDDFEQGLRGADALHIAVAQELGVQRFATLDHKQGVNAQRLGLTLEFG
;
A
#
# COMPACT_ATOMS: atom_id res chain seq x y z
N MET A 1 -13.41 -12.54 0.32
CA MET A 1 -12.37 -12.21 -0.66
C MET A 1 -11.52 -11.07 -0.12
N MET A 2 -10.24 -11.09 -0.41
CA MET A 2 -9.30 -10.07 0.09
C MET A 2 -8.75 -9.23 -1.05
N ILE A 3 -8.48 -7.96 -0.74
CA ILE A 3 -7.77 -7.05 -1.63
C ILE A 3 -6.49 -6.62 -0.92
N TYR A 4 -5.35 -6.78 -1.58
CA TYR A 4 -4.08 -6.26 -1.06
C TYR A 4 -3.98 -4.77 -1.38
N THR A 5 -3.61 -3.97 -0.39
CA THR A 5 -3.43 -2.53 -0.54
C THR A 5 -1.98 -2.16 -0.25
N ASP A 6 -1.35 -1.39 -1.14
CA ASP A 6 -0.05 -0.83 -0.82
C ASP A 6 -0.20 0.48 -0.02
N THR A 7 0.91 1.06 0.36
CA THR A 7 0.93 2.26 1.20
C THR A 7 0.29 3.47 0.54
N SER A 8 0.38 3.59 -0.81
CA SER A 8 -0.14 4.76 -1.53
C SER A 8 -1.64 4.96 -1.34
N VAL A 9 -2.37 3.86 -1.21
CA VAL A 9 -3.83 3.90 -1.00
C VAL A 9 -4.17 4.57 0.34
N TRP A 10 -3.45 4.20 1.40
CA TRP A 10 -3.71 4.73 2.74
C TRP A 10 -3.29 6.18 2.88
N VAL A 11 -2.17 6.56 2.25
CA VAL A 11 -1.73 7.96 2.21
C VAL A 11 -2.78 8.83 1.52
N ALA A 12 -3.32 8.37 0.39
CA ALA A 12 -4.35 9.11 -0.34
C ALA A 12 -5.69 9.16 0.39
N LEU A 13 -6.04 8.08 1.10
CA LEU A 13 -7.30 8.05 1.87
C LEU A 13 -7.27 9.01 3.06
N LEU A 14 -6.13 9.09 3.74
CA LEU A 14 -6.03 9.78 5.03
C LEU A 14 -5.38 11.16 4.94
N THR A 15 -4.82 11.54 3.80
CA THR A 15 -4.24 12.88 3.58
C THR A 15 -4.67 13.42 2.21
N PRO A 16 -4.70 14.76 2.03
CA PRO A 16 -5.06 15.33 0.73
C PRO A 16 -4.02 14.98 -0.35
N GLU A 17 -4.47 14.27 -1.38
CA GLU A 17 -3.70 13.86 -2.54
C GLU A 17 -4.58 13.97 -3.78
N THR A 18 -3.97 13.95 -4.96
CA THR A 18 -4.71 13.94 -6.22
C THR A 18 -5.71 12.78 -6.30
N GLY A 19 -5.34 11.61 -5.79
CA GLY A 19 -6.17 10.42 -5.83
C GLY A 19 -7.17 10.27 -4.68
N THR A 20 -7.25 11.22 -3.75
CA THR A 20 -8.05 11.07 -2.53
C THR A 20 -9.53 10.80 -2.82
N ALA A 21 -10.16 11.59 -3.68
CA ALA A 21 -11.58 11.42 -3.99
C ALA A 21 -11.87 10.04 -4.58
N ARG A 22 -11.01 9.57 -5.45
CA ARG A 22 -11.15 8.24 -6.08
C ARG A 22 -11.03 7.12 -5.06
N VAL A 23 -10.07 7.23 -4.16
CA VAL A 23 -9.86 6.22 -3.11
C VAL A 23 -11.01 6.24 -2.11
N GLU A 24 -11.47 7.43 -1.72
CA GLU A 24 -12.62 7.56 -0.80
C GLU A 24 -13.85 6.86 -1.38
N GLN A 25 -14.16 7.08 -2.65
CA GLN A 25 -15.31 6.45 -3.29
C GLN A 25 -15.14 4.93 -3.36
N TRP A 26 -13.96 4.46 -3.73
CA TRP A 26 -13.63 3.04 -3.75
C TRP A 26 -13.79 2.41 -2.37
N PHE A 27 -13.29 3.07 -1.34
CA PHE A 27 -13.33 2.58 0.03
C PHE A 27 -14.76 2.48 0.57
N GLU A 28 -15.60 3.47 0.27
CA GLU A 28 -17.01 3.48 0.68
C GLU A 28 -17.81 2.33 0.07
N ASP A 29 -17.47 1.94 -1.16
CA ASP A 29 -18.20 0.91 -1.90
C ASP A 29 -17.72 -0.52 -1.57
N LEU A 30 -16.68 -0.67 -0.76
CA LEU A 30 -16.08 -1.97 -0.49
C LEU A 30 -16.88 -2.80 0.50
N SER A 31 -16.97 -4.10 0.20
CA SER A 31 -17.44 -5.12 1.14
C SER A 31 -16.36 -6.17 1.43
N GLU A 32 -15.24 -6.12 0.71
CA GLU A 32 -14.15 -7.09 0.82
C GLU A 32 -13.23 -6.76 1.99
N THR A 33 -12.47 -7.76 2.44
CA THR A 33 -11.46 -7.60 3.47
C THR A 33 -10.18 -6.98 2.87
N LEU A 34 -9.64 -5.96 3.53
CA LEU A 34 -8.41 -5.31 3.10
C LEU A 34 -7.22 -5.87 3.88
N VAL A 35 -6.14 -6.15 3.17
CA VAL A 35 -4.90 -6.66 3.74
C VAL A 35 -3.72 -5.86 3.21
N SER A 36 -2.69 -5.72 4.04
CA SER A 36 -1.41 -5.13 3.63
C SER A 36 -0.30 -5.79 4.43
N ALA A 37 0.94 -5.43 4.16
CA ALA A 37 2.09 -5.93 4.91
C ALA A 37 2.38 -5.05 6.12
N ASP A 38 3.04 -5.61 7.14
CA ASP A 38 3.58 -4.83 8.25
C ASP A 38 4.52 -3.72 7.76
N TRP A 39 5.17 -3.94 6.62
CA TRP A 39 5.99 -2.94 5.95
C TRP A 39 5.22 -1.65 5.66
N THR A 40 3.92 -1.75 5.40
CA THR A 40 3.05 -0.60 5.16
C THR A 40 3.01 0.33 6.37
N LEU A 41 3.06 -0.21 7.58
CA LEU A 41 3.11 0.62 8.79
C LEU A 41 4.34 1.55 8.76
N THR A 42 5.51 1.00 8.48
CA THR A 42 6.75 1.78 8.41
C THR A 42 6.70 2.81 7.29
N GLU A 43 6.23 2.41 6.12
CA GLU A 43 6.13 3.31 4.98
C GLU A 43 5.11 4.43 5.22
N PHE A 44 3.98 4.11 5.83
CA PHE A 44 2.96 5.11 6.14
C PHE A 44 3.51 6.18 7.07
N HIS A 45 4.15 5.77 8.18
CA HIS A 45 4.79 6.71 9.10
C HIS A 45 5.85 7.56 8.39
N SER A 46 6.64 6.95 7.52
CA SER A 46 7.65 7.65 6.73
C SER A 46 7.03 8.71 5.82
N ALA A 47 5.93 8.37 5.15
CA ALA A 47 5.23 9.31 4.25
C ALA A 47 4.66 10.49 5.04
N ILE A 48 4.05 10.24 6.20
CA ILE A 48 3.48 11.30 7.04
C ILE A 48 4.61 12.20 7.59
N ALA A 49 5.73 11.61 8.00
CA ALA A 49 6.89 12.39 8.45
C ALA A 49 7.42 13.30 7.35
N LEU A 50 7.51 12.79 6.12
CA LEU A 50 7.95 13.60 4.98
C LEU A 50 7.00 14.77 4.72
N LYS A 51 5.68 14.52 4.68
CA LYS A 51 4.68 15.56 4.47
C LYS A 51 4.76 16.66 5.53
N THR A 52 5.05 16.27 6.76
CA THR A 52 5.20 17.22 7.87
C THR A 52 6.45 18.07 7.69
N ARG A 53 7.58 17.44 7.33
CA ARG A 53 8.85 18.15 7.12
C ARG A 53 8.78 19.18 5.98
N ILE A 54 8.04 18.87 4.91
CA ILE A 54 7.93 19.78 3.76
C ILE A 54 6.74 20.73 3.85
N GLY A 55 6.02 20.72 4.98
CA GLY A 55 4.95 21.67 5.26
C GLY A 55 3.59 21.34 4.66
N GLN A 56 3.39 20.15 4.12
CA GLN A 56 2.08 19.72 3.61
C GLN A 56 1.11 19.35 4.72
N LEU A 57 1.61 18.97 5.88
CA LEU A 57 0.83 18.70 7.07
C LEU A 57 1.39 19.46 8.26
N LEU A 58 0.51 19.97 9.11
CA LEU A 58 0.90 20.48 10.43
C LEU A 58 1.13 19.30 11.36
N SER A 59 1.98 19.48 12.40
CA SER A 59 2.24 18.45 13.39
C SER A 59 0.98 17.86 14.00
N ARG A 60 -0.01 18.70 14.28
CA ARG A 60 -1.30 18.28 14.83
C ARG A 60 -2.04 17.36 13.85
N GLN A 61 -2.07 17.74 12.58
CA GLN A 61 -2.71 16.94 11.54
C GLN A 61 -2.01 15.59 11.37
N ALA A 62 -0.68 15.59 11.40
CA ALA A 62 0.10 14.37 11.32
C ALA A 62 -0.26 13.39 12.44
N LYS A 63 -0.38 13.87 13.67
CA LYS A 63 -0.77 13.04 14.82
C LYS A 63 -2.16 12.44 14.64
N GLU A 64 -3.12 13.26 14.17
CA GLU A 64 -4.49 12.80 13.91
C GLU A 64 -4.52 11.70 12.84
N VAL A 65 -3.77 11.88 11.76
CA VAL A 65 -3.69 10.91 10.66
C VAL A 65 -3.10 9.57 11.14
N LEU A 66 -2.04 9.64 11.95
CA LEU A 66 -1.42 8.42 12.49
C LEU A 66 -2.37 7.66 13.41
N VAL A 67 -3.17 8.36 14.21
CA VAL A 67 -4.20 7.73 15.05
C VAL A 67 -5.26 7.05 14.19
N LEU A 68 -5.71 7.71 13.11
CA LEU A 68 -6.69 7.12 12.19
C LEU A 68 -6.16 5.85 11.54
N PHE A 69 -4.91 5.85 11.11
CA PHE A 69 -4.30 4.66 10.52
C PHE A 69 -4.21 3.52 11.53
N GLU A 70 -3.86 3.82 12.77
CA GLU A 70 -3.80 2.81 13.82
C GLU A 70 -5.19 2.20 14.09
N GLN A 71 -6.22 3.03 14.11
CA GLN A 71 -7.60 2.54 14.26
C GLN A 71 -8.01 1.62 13.10
N LEU A 72 -7.65 1.97 11.87
CA LEU A 72 -7.91 1.13 10.70
C LEU A 72 -7.20 -0.22 10.82
N SER A 73 -5.93 -0.23 11.21
CA SER A 73 -5.17 -1.47 11.36
C SER A 73 -5.63 -2.32 12.55
N ALA A 74 -6.40 -1.74 13.46
CA ALA A 74 -7.03 -2.49 14.55
C ALA A 74 -8.39 -3.08 14.16
N GLY A 75 -8.99 -2.63 13.06
CA GLY A 75 -10.35 -3.03 12.69
C GLY A 75 -10.59 -3.33 11.21
N GLY A 76 -10.34 -2.39 10.32
CA GLY A 76 -10.71 -2.51 8.90
C GLY A 76 -9.60 -2.96 7.97
N LEU A 77 -8.37 -2.92 8.42
CA LEU A 77 -7.20 -3.32 7.65
C LEU A 77 -6.42 -4.36 8.42
N THR A 78 -6.17 -5.51 7.80
CA THR A 78 -5.31 -6.54 8.40
C THR A 78 -3.88 -6.35 7.91
N LEU A 79 -2.94 -6.17 8.85
CA LEU A 79 -1.52 -6.14 8.52
C LEU A 79 -0.92 -7.53 8.74
N THR A 80 -0.13 -8.00 7.79
CA THR A 80 0.49 -9.33 7.83
C THR A 80 2.02 -9.22 7.86
N PRO A 81 2.71 -10.11 8.59
CA PRO A 81 4.17 -10.11 8.60
C PRO A 81 4.75 -10.34 7.20
N VAL A 82 5.93 -9.75 6.94
CA VAL A 82 6.69 -10.05 5.73
C VAL A 82 7.59 -11.24 6.05
N SER A 83 7.31 -12.39 5.45
CA SER A 83 8.09 -13.59 5.69
C SER A 83 9.47 -13.49 5.03
N ARG A 84 10.40 -14.34 5.48
CA ARG A 84 11.70 -14.44 4.82
C ARG A 84 11.55 -14.86 3.35
N VAL A 85 10.58 -15.72 3.07
CA VAL A 85 10.28 -16.16 1.69
C VAL A 85 9.84 -14.96 0.84
N ALA A 86 8.99 -14.09 1.37
CA ALA A 86 8.56 -12.88 0.65
C ALA A 86 9.73 -11.93 0.38
N TYR A 87 10.65 -11.75 1.33
CA TYR A 87 11.86 -10.95 1.11
C TYR A 87 12.70 -11.50 -0.04
N ARG A 88 12.87 -12.82 -0.10
CA ARG A 88 13.65 -13.46 -1.18
C ARG A 88 12.94 -13.35 -2.52
N ALA A 89 11.62 -13.52 -2.54
CA ALA A 89 10.83 -13.35 -3.75
C ALA A 89 10.91 -11.90 -4.26
N ALA A 90 10.83 -10.93 -3.35
CA ALA A 90 10.96 -9.52 -3.71
C ALA A 90 12.34 -9.22 -4.30
N ALA A 91 13.40 -9.77 -3.73
CA ALA A 91 14.75 -9.61 -4.26
C ALA A 91 14.85 -10.12 -5.70
N ALA A 92 14.25 -11.28 -5.97
CA ALA A 92 14.23 -11.84 -7.32
C ALA A 92 13.47 -10.95 -8.31
N LEU A 93 12.37 -10.33 -7.87
CA LEU A 93 11.60 -9.38 -8.70
C LEU A 93 12.44 -8.15 -9.05
N VAL A 94 13.20 -7.63 -8.10
CA VAL A 94 14.08 -6.47 -8.30
C VAL A 94 15.19 -6.78 -9.30
N ASP A 95 15.68 -8.03 -9.31
CA ASP A 95 16.76 -8.45 -10.21
C ASP A 95 16.39 -8.34 -11.69
N ASP A 96 15.11 -8.36 -12.02
CA ASP A 96 14.63 -8.06 -13.36
C ASP A 96 14.66 -6.53 -13.57
N PHE A 97 15.86 -6.00 -13.69
CA PHE A 97 16.12 -4.56 -13.62
C PHE A 97 15.41 -3.74 -14.70
N GLU A 98 15.10 -4.33 -15.84
CA GLU A 98 14.40 -3.65 -16.93
C GLU A 98 12.98 -3.22 -16.54
N GLN A 99 12.38 -3.91 -15.58
CA GLN A 99 11.03 -3.60 -15.10
C GLN A 99 11.02 -2.41 -14.13
N GLY A 100 12.18 -2.01 -13.61
CA GLY A 100 12.32 -0.82 -12.76
C GLY A 100 11.63 -0.91 -11.42
N LEU A 101 11.37 -2.11 -10.92
CA LEU A 101 10.69 -2.31 -9.65
C LEU A 101 11.66 -2.10 -8.50
N ARG A 102 11.29 -1.23 -7.55
CA ARG A 102 12.11 -0.96 -6.36
C ARG A 102 11.80 -1.95 -5.26
N GLY A 103 12.71 -2.07 -4.29
CA GLY A 103 12.60 -3.06 -3.22
C GLY A 103 11.31 -2.97 -2.42
N ALA A 104 10.91 -1.77 -2.02
CA ALA A 104 9.68 -1.56 -1.24
C ALA A 104 8.44 -2.02 -2.04
N ASP A 105 8.37 -1.68 -3.31
CA ASP A 105 7.26 -2.06 -4.19
C ASP A 105 7.25 -3.55 -4.44
N ALA A 106 8.43 -4.15 -4.62
CA ALA A 106 8.56 -5.59 -4.80
C ALA A 106 8.08 -6.36 -3.57
N LEU A 107 8.30 -5.83 -2.36
CA LEU A 107 7.80 -6.44 -1.13
C LEU A 107 6.28 -6.52 -1.12
N HIS A 108 5.59 -5.47 -1.53
CA HIS A 108 4.12 -5.48 -1.59
C HIS A 108 3.61 -6.56 -2.54
N ILE A 109 4.19 -6.66 -3.73
CA ILE A 109 3.79 -7.67 -4.70
C ILE A 109 4.08 -9.07 -4.17
N ALA A 110 5.27 -9.28 -3.60
CA ALA A 110 5.66 -10.59 -3.07
C ALA A 110 4.72 -11.05 -1.95
N VAL A 111 4.34 -10.15 -1.04
CA VAL A 111 3.40 -10.47 0.04
C VAL A 111 2.03 -10.81 -0.52
N ALA A 112 1.52 -10.03 -1.48
CA ALA A 112 0.24 -10.31 -2.12
C ALA A 112 0.23 -11.69 -2.78
N GLN A 113 1.31 -12.03 -3.49
CA GLN A 113 1.44 -13.34 -4.12
C GLN A 113 1.50 -14.49 -3.10
N GLU A 114 2.26 -14.29 -2.02
CA GLU A 114 2.37 -15.30 -0.96
C GLU A 114 1.01 -15.57 -0.29
N LEU A 115 0.21 -14.54 -0.11
CA LEU A 115 -1.13 -14.67 0.46
C LEU A 115 -2.14 -15.26 -0.53
N GLY A 116 -1.79 -15.39 -1.81
CA GLY A 116 -2.70 -15.85 -2.84
C GLY A 116 -3.78 -14.84 -3.18
N VAL A 117 -3.57 -13.57 -2.89
CA VAL A 117 -4.52 -12.50 -3.18
C VAL A 117 -4.40 -12.11 -4.65
N GLN A 118 -5.53 -12.03 -5.35
CA GLN A 118 -5.57 -11.72 -6.78
C GLN A 118 -5.79 -10.24 -7.06
N ARG A 119 -6.44 -9.51 -6.15
CA ARG A 119 -6.80 -8.11 -6.33
C ARG A 119 -5.81 -7.22 -5.61
N PHE A 120 -5.31 -6.20 -6.30
CA PHE A 120 -4.23 -5.35 -5.81
C PHE A 120 -4.60 -3.88 -6.01
N ALA A 121 -4.53 -3.10 -4.92
CA ALA A 121 -4.84 -1.68 -4.95
C ALA A 121 -3.55 -0.86 -4.78
N THR A 122 -3.25 -0.04 -5.76
CA THR A 122 -2.12 0.90 -5.73
C THR A 122 -2.47 2.12 -6.58
N LEU A 123 -1.96 3.27 -6.19
CA LEU A 123 -2.05 4.49 -6.98
C LEU A 123 -0.74 4.77 -7.73
N ASP A 124 0.30 4.00 -7.48
CA ASP A 124 1.59 4.12 -8.16
C ASP A 124 1.50 3.41 -9.51
N HIS A 125 1.68 4.17 -10.60
CA HIS A 125 1.56 3.62 -11.94
C HIS A 125 2.57 2.50 -12.21
N LYS A 126 3.83 2.68 -11.85
CA LYS A 126 4.86 1.67 -12.08
C LYS A 126 4.59 0.40 -11.27
N GLN A 127 4.16 0.54 -10.03
CA GLN A 127 3.73 -0.57 -9.18
C GLN A 127 2.58 -1.33 -9.84
N GLY A 128 1.57 -0.59 -10.33
CA GLY A 128 0.42 -1.19 -11.00
C GLY A 128 0.79 -1.96 -12.25
N VAL A 129 1.64 -1.39 -13.10
CA VAL A 129 2.13 -2.07 -14.32
C VAL A 129 2.83 -3.38 -13.97
N ASN A 130 3.70 -3.37 -12.97
CA ASN A 130 4.40 -4.57 -12.54
C ASN A 130 3.47 -5.60 -11.89
N ALA A 131 2.54 -5.15 -11.05
CA ALA A 131 1.56 -6.04 -10.42
C ALA A 131 0.73 -6.75 -11.48
N GLN A 132 0.24 -6.02 -12.48
CA GLN A 132 -0.55 -6.58 -13.57
C GLN A 132 0.26 -7.56 -14.42
N ARG A 133 1.51 -7.20 -14.75
CA ARG A 133 2.43 -8.09 -15.47
C ARG A 133 2.64 -9.41 -14.72
N LEU A 134 2.63 -9.38 -13.40
CA LEU A 134 2.83 -10.55 -12.55
C LEU A 134 1.53 -11.29 -12.20
N GLY A 135 0.42 -10.94 -12.85
CA GLY A 135 -0.83 -11.69 -12.78
C GLY A 135 -1.86 -11.17 -11.77
N LEU A 136 -1.61 -10.00 -11.16
CA LEU A 136 -2.57 -9.41 -10.24
C LEU A 136 -3.58 -8.54 -10.99
N THR A 137 -4.81 -8.46 -10.47
CA THR A 137 -5.86 -7.60 -11.02
C THR A 137 -5.90 -6.30 -10.26
N LEU A 138 -5.80 -5.18 -10.97
CA LEU A 138 -5.75 -3.86 -10.35
C LEU A 138 -7.14 -3.35 -9.98
N GLU A 139 -7.24 -2.70 -8.81
CA GLU A 139 -8.46 -1.99 -8.39
C GLU A 139 -8.58 -0.64 -9.10
N PHE A 140 -7.45 0.01 -9.38
CA PHE A 140 -7.38 1.28 -10.09
C PHE A 140 -6.60 1.07 -11.37
N GLY A 141 -7.27 1.13 -12.49
CA GLY A 141 -6.66 0.83 -13.78
C GLY A 141 -6.56 1.99 -14.73
#